data_1a7e0fc0238de54ec9dd4f2b30824c2f
#
_entry.id   1a7e0fc0238de54ec9dd4f2b30824c2f
#
_cell.length_a   1.000
_cell.length_b   1.000
_cell.length_c   1.000
_cell.angle_alpha   90.00
_cell.angle_beta   90.00
_cell.angle_gamma   90.00
#
_symmetry.space_group_name_H-M   'P 1'
#
loop_
_entity.id
_entity.type
_entity.pdbx_description
1 polymer ?
#
loop_
_entity_poly.entity_id
_entity_poly.type
_entity_poly.pdbx_seq_one_letter_code
_entity_poly.pdbx_strand_id
1 'polypeptide(L)'
;SSIGKKYQLDKSLFERLVNGDRTSKIEKTQLLTQRRMRSEISDLIRHTLYPDLIDGENTAKYPNVRGVQHNVYFIDHRHPEDNSGGELATKSHINRFEVEMVVGMVKYFARNGYTKPEDIAVLTPYLGQMIKIRDALSKSFVVVIDERDSQDLEEMKDDEDEEEKPESIDVSWT
;
A
#
# COMPACT_ATOMS: atom_id res chain seq x y z
N SER A 1 -10.57 19.66 3.20
CA SER A 1 -11.67 20.62 3.10
C SER A 1 -11.16 21.93 2.48
N SER A 2 -12.01 22.66 1.75
CA SER A 2 -11.67 23.98 1.14
C SER A 2 -11.24 25.02 2.19
N ILE A 3 -11.78 24.94 3.38
CA ILE A 3 -11.43 25.78 4.53
C ILE A 3 -9.99 25.49 5.00
N GLY A 4 -9.59 24.23 5.08
CA GLY A 4 -8.22 23.87 5.45
C GLY A 4 -7.17 24.46 4.52
N LYS A 5 -7.39 24.45 3.22
CA LYS A 5 -6.49 25.05 2.23
C LYS A 5 -6.40 26.58 2.37
N LYS A 6 -7.53 27.25 2.67
CA LYS A 6 -7.56 28.70 2.88
C LYS A 6 -6.67 29.15 4.04
N TYR A 7 -6.58 28.34 5.10
CA TYR A 7 -5.75 28.61 6.28
C TYR A 7 -4.41 27.85 6.26
N GLN A 8 -4.03 27.22 5.13
CA GLN A 8 -2.80 26.46 4.95
C GLN A 8 -2.62 25.35 6.00
N LEU A 9 -3.71 24.73 6.45
CA LEU A 9 -3.69 23.63 7.41
C LEU A 9 -3.19 22.31 6.77
N ASP A 10 -3.13 22.27 5.45
CA ASP A 10 -2.55 21.20 4.64
C ASP A 10 -1.02 21.28 4.55
N LYS A 11 -0.42 22.40 4.97
CA LYS A 11 1.04 22.58 5.00
C LYS A 11 1.61 22.22 6.36
N SER A 12 2.56 21.29 6.37
CA SER A 12 3.28 20.94 7.60
C SER A 12 4.10 22.12 8.14
N LEU A 13 4.39 22.10 9.44
CA LEU A 13 5.29 23.10 10.04
C LEU A 13 6.67 23.07 9.37
N PHE A 14 7.19 21.88 9.07
CA PHE A 14 8.47 21.72 8.38
C PHE A 14 8.46 22.40 7.00
N GLU A 15 7.42 22.16 6.20
CA GLU A 15 7.26 22.78 4.88
C GLU A 15 7.22 24.30 4.98
N ARG A 16 6.50 24.86 5.95
CA ARG A 16 6.42 26.30 6.18
C ARG A 16 7.79 26.90 6.56
N LEU A 17 8.55 26.23 7.42
CA LEU A 17 9.87 26.68 7.83
C LEU A 17 10.89 26.60 6.69
N VAL A 18 10.83 25.55 5.85
CA VAL A 18 11.77 25.35 4.74
C VAL A 18 11.45 26.24 3.54
N ASN A 19 10.16 26.38 3.21
CA ASN A 19 9.71 27.12 2.03
C ASN A 19 9.12 28.50 2.35
N GLY A 20 9.15 28.93 3.61
CA GLY A 20 8.58 30.19 4.08
C GLY A 20 9.29 31.44 3.58
N ASP A 21 8.74 32.62 3.92
CA ASP A 21 9.29 33.92 3.58
C ASP A 21 10.66 34.15 4.21
N ARG A 22 11.39 35.15 3.70
CA ARG A 22 12.80 35.48 4.09
C ARG A 22 13.03 35.62 5.59
N THR A 23 11.99 35.92 6.37
CA THR A 23 12.08 36.13 7.83
C THR A 23 11.96 34.83 8.64
N SER A 24 11.43 33.77 8.06
CA SER A 24 11.16 32.49 8.75
C SER A 24 11.83 31.28 8.08
N LYS A 25 12.57 31.49 7.00
CA LYS A 25 13.23 30.41 6.27
C LYS A 25 14.46 29.92 7.03
N ILE A 26 14.46 28.62 7.35
CA ILE A 26 15.62 27.94 7.92
C ILE A 26 16.50 27.35 6.83
N GLU A 27 17.79 27.22 7.11
CA GLU A 27 18.71 26.49 6.26
C GLU A 27 18.35 25.00 6.26
N LYS A 28 18.37 24.39 5.08
CA LYS A 28 18.07 22.96 4.92
C LYS A 28 19.26 22.25 4.28
N THR A 29 19.50 21.02 4.75
CA THR A 29 20.40 20.08 4.11
C THR A 29 19.60 18.83 3.72
N GLN A 30 19.85 18.33 2.53
CA GLN A 30 19.19 17.15 2.00
C GLN A 30 20.17 15.98 1.93
N LEU A 31 19.74 14.80 2.40
CA LEU A 31 20.50 13.57 2.20
C LEU A 31 20.26 13.08 0.77
N LEU A 32 21.29 13.15 -0.06
CA LEU A 32 21.17 12.81 -1.48
C LEU A 32 21.42 11.32 -1.77
N THR A 33 22.24 10.65 -0.95
CA THR A 33 22.61 9.26 -1.23
C THR A 33 21.61 8.28 -0.59
N GLN A 34 20.87 7.56 -1.43
CA GLN A 34 20.04 6.44 -1.02
C GLN A 34 20.84 5.13 -1.02
N ARG A 35 20.48 4.19 -0.13
CA ARG A 35 21.16 2.89 0.04
C ARG A 35 20.19 1.70 0.08
N ARG A 36 18.94 1.90 -0.35
CA ARG A 36 17.85 0.92 -0.25
C ARG A 36 17.46 0.33 -1.60
N MET A 37 17.24 1.19 -2.59
CA MET A 37 16.67 0.78 -3.88
C MET A 37 17.78 0.49 -4.87
N ARG A 38 17.56 -0.52 -5.72
CA ARG A 38 18.36 -0.68 -6.94
C ARG A 38 18.09 0.47 -7.92
N SER A 39 18.99 0.71 -8.86
CA SER A 39 18.93 1.86 -9.77
C SER A 39 17.64 1.90 -10.59
N GLU A 40 17.14 0.76 -11.06
CA GLU A 40 15.90 0.70 -11.85
C GLU A 40 14.68 1.19 -11.07
N ILE A 41 14.69 1.06 -9.73
CA ILE A 41 13.63 1.58 -8.85
C ILE A 41 13.89 3.04 -8.50
N SER A 42 15.12 3.39 -8.13
CA SER A 42 15.49 4.77 -7.76
C SER A 42 15.34 5.75 -8.93
N ASP A 43 15.49 5.29 -10.18
CA ASP A 43 15.26 6.10 -11.37
C ASP A 43 13.82 6.63 -11.45
N LEU A 44 12.82 5.84 -11.06
CA LEU A 44 11.43 6.31 -11.00
C LEU A 44 11.28 7.48 -10.01
N ILE A 45 11.93 7.38 -8.86
CA ILE A 45 11.90 8.41 -7.82
C ILE A 45 12.73 9.64 -8.25
N ARG A 46 13.85 9.44 -8.90
CA ARG A 46 14.71 10.51 -9.41
C ARG A 46 13.99 11.34 -10.47
N HIS A 47 13.26 10.70 -11.38
CA HIS A 47 12.51 11.39 -12.43
C HIS A 47 11.24 12.09 -11.95
N THR A 48 10.73 11.75 -10.77
CA THR A 48 9.45 12.27 -10.27
C THR A 48 9.58 13.22 -9.09
N LEU A 49 10.42 12.89 -8.09
CA LEU A 49 10.44 13.57 -6.80
C LEU A 49 11.81 14.13 -6.40
N TYR A 50 12.91 13.42 -6.70
CA TYR A 50 14.24 13.74 -6.20
C TYR A 50 15.28 13.69 -7.33
N PRO A 51 15.38 14.75 -8.17
CA PRO A 51 16.29 14.75 -9.33
C PRO A 51 17.76 14.54 -8.98
N ASP A 52 18.18 14.97 -7.80
CA ASP A 52 19.57 14.88 -7.33
C ASP A 52 19.88 13.61 -6.55
N LEU A 53 18.96 12.62 -6.54
CA LEU A 53 19.14 11.38 -5.79
C LEU A 53 20.30 10.56 -6.35
N ILE A 54 21.23 10.17 -5.48
CA ILE A 54 22.44 9.39 -5.80
C ILE A 54 22.29 7.98 -5.24
N ASP A 55 22.61 6.96 -6.03
CA ASP A 55 22.61 5.57 -5.57
C ASP A 55 23.90 5.24 -4.84
N GLY A 56 23.79 4.67 -3.65
CA GLY A 56 24.94 4.15 -2.91
C GLY A 56 25.52 2.90 -3.56
N GLU A 57 26.83 2.69 -3.50
CA GLU A 57 27.52 1.57 -4.12
C GLU A 57 26.98 0.17 -3.73
N ASN A 58 26.40 0.06 -2.53
CA ASN A 58 25.79 -1.19 -2.07
C ASN A 58 24.59 -1.61 -2.91
N THR A 59 23.87 -0.67 -3.52
CA THR A 59 22.66 -0.96 -4.29
C THR A 59 22.96 -1.63 -5.64
N ALA A 60 24.14 -1.41 -6.20
CA ALA A 60 24.60 -2.07 -7.42
C ALA A 60 24.92 -3.56 -7.21
N LYS A 61 25.03 -4.01 -5.96
CA LYS A 61 25.39 -5.38 -5.60
C LYS A 61 24.19 -6.30 -5.36
N TYR A 62 22.98 -5.80 -5.46
CA TYR A 62 21.79 -6.62 -5.28
C TYR A 62 21.67 -7.69 -6.38
N PRO A 63 21.38 -8.95 -6.02
CA PRO A 63 21.19 -10.01 -7.00
C PRO A 63 19.95 -9.73 -7.85
N ASN A 64 19.98 -10.15 -9.10
CA ASN A 64 18.81 -10.09 -9.94
C ASN A 64 17.68 -10.99 -9.43
N VAL A 65 16.44 -10.59 -9.69
CA VAL A 65 15.28 -11.40 -9.35
C VAL A 65 15.27 -12.66 -10.20
N ARG A 66 15.21 -13.82 -9.56
CA ARG A 66 15.23 -15.12 -10.24
C ARG A 66 13.92 -15.38 -10.98
N GLY A 67 14.06 -15.95 -12.16
CA GLY A 67 12.92 -16.36 -12.98
C GLY A 67 12.32 -15.27 -13.86
N VAL A 68 12.88 -14.05 -13.85
CA VAL A 68 12.40 -12.93 -14.68
C VAL A 68 13.55 -12.27 -15.44
N GLN A 69 13.22 -11.60 -16.55
CA GLN A 69 14.21 -10.91 -17.38
C GLN A 69 14.65 -9.57 -16.82
N HIS A 70 13.77 -8.89 -16.10
CA HIS A 70 13.98 -7.56 -15.51
C HIS A 70 13.65 -7.60 -14.03
N ASN A 71 14.21 -6.66 -13.26
CA ASN A 71 13.95 -6.55 -11.82
C ASN A 71 12.73 -5.68 -11.50
N VAL A 72 12.24 -4.93 -12.49
CA VAL A 72 11.08 -4.04 -12.37
C VAL A 72 10.15 -4.29 -13.54
N TYR A 73 8.86 -4.44 -13.25
CA TYR A 73 7.80 -4.57 -14.24
C TYR A 73 6.67 -3.62 -13.88
N PHE A 74 6.12 -2.99 -14.89
CA PHE A 74 4.84 -2.32 -14.83
C PHE A 74 3.84 -3.13 -15.64
N ILE A 75 2.74 -3.54 -15.00
CA ILE A 75 1.70 -4.33 -15.64
C ILE A 75 0.49 -3.42 -15.85
N ASP A 76 0.25 -3.06 -17.11
CA ASP A 76 -0.95 -2.30 -17.50
C ASP A 76 -2.10 -3.25 -17.83
N HIS A 77 -3.28 -3.01 -17.26
CA HIS A 77 -4.50 -3.74 -17.55
C HIS A 77 -5.72 -2.82 -17.49
N ARG A 78 -6.83 -3.27 -18.07
CA ARG A 78 -8.10 -2.52 -18.12
C ARG A 78 -9.26 -3.27 -17.47
N HIS A 79 -8.97 -4.24 -16.62
CA HIS A 79 -9.99 -4.94 -15.83
C HIS A 79 -10.52 -3.99 -14.75
N PRO A 80 -11.85 -3.71 -14.74
CA PRO A 80 -12.42 -2.78 -13.78
C PRO A 80 -12.43 -3.37 -12.37
N GLU A 81 -12.55 -2.49 -11.38
CA GLU A 81 -12.87 -2.88 -10.01
C GLU A 81 -14.25 -3.55 -9.94
N ASP A 82 -14.46 -4.39 -8.94
CA ASP A 82 -15.74 -5.04 -8.70
C ASP A 82 -16.81 -4.00 -8.34
N ASN A 83 -17.82 -3.88 -9.19
CA ASN A 83 -19.01 -3.07 -8.91
C ASN A 83 -19.98 -3.86 -8.01
N SER A 84 -19.62 -4.09 -6.76
CA SER A 84 -20.56 -4.61 -5.77
C SER A 84 -21.52 -3.48 -5.40
N GLY A 85 -22.74 -3.51 -5.90
CA GLY A 85 -23.74 -2.46 -5.75
C GLY A 85 -24.24 -2.31 -4.30
N GLY A 86 -23.61 -1.44 -3.53
CA GLY A 86 -24.01 -1.02 -2.20
C GLY A 86 -23.15 0.14 -1.69
N GLU A 87 -23.63 0.89 -0.71
CA GLU A 87 -22.90 2.03 -0.14
C GLU A 87 -21.53 1.66 0.42
N LEU A 88 -21.35 0.44 0.93
CA LEU A 88 -20.08 -0.11 1.42
C LEU A 88 -19.12 -0.48 0.29
N ALA A 89 -19.62 -0.86 -0.88
CA ALA A 89 -18.82 -1.23 -2.05
C ALA A 89 -18.01 -0.06 -2.62
N THR A 90 -18.47 1.17 -2.46
CA THR A 90 -17.76 2.38 -2.94
C THR A 90 -16.47 2.68 -2.18
N LYS A 91 -16.23 2.02 -1.04
CA LYS A 91 -15.03 2.23 -0.22
C LYS A 91 -13.98 1.12 -0.35
N SER A 92 -14.34 -0.05 -0.90
CA SER A 92 -13.47 -1.23 -0.80
C SER A 92 -12.44 -1.39 -1.93
N HIS A 93 -12.64 -0.76 -3.10
CA HIS A 93 -11.72 -0.80 -4.24
C HIS A 93 -11.13 -2.20 -4.50
N ILE A 94 -12.00 -3.20 -4.67
CA ILE A 94 -11.59 -4.58 -4.92
C ILE A 94 -11.49 -4.83 -6.41
N ASN A 95 -10.40 -5.45 -6.86
CA ASN A 95 -10.22 -5.94 -8.23
C ASN A 95 -9.83 -7.42 -8.20
N ARG A 96 -10.75 -8.28 -8.61
CA ARG A 96 -10.52 -9.74 -8.60
C ARG A 96 -9.45 -10.18 -9.58
N PHE A 97 -9.33 -9.53 -10.72
CA PHE A 97 -8.29 -9.84 -11.68
C PHE A 97 -6.90 -9.62 -11.07
N GLU A 98 -6.71 -8.51 -10.34
CA GLU A 98 -5.46 -8.24 -9.63
C GLU A 98 -5.19 -9.27 -8.54
N VAL A 99 -6.22 -9.69 -7.78
CA VAL A 99 -6.07 -10.77 -6.78
C VAL A 99 -5.55 -12.05 -7.42
N GLU A 100 -6.14 -12.48 -8.54
CA GLU A 100 -5.73 -13.68 -9.26
C GLU A 100 -4.31 -13.55 -9.82
N MET A 101 -3.97 -12.39 -10.36
CA MET A 101 -2.63 -12.09 -10.86
C MET A 101 -1.59 -12.16 -9.75
N VAL A 102 -1.83 -11.54 -8.59
CA VAL A 102 -0.94 -11.59 -7.43
C VAL A 102 -0.73 -13.04 -6.97
N VAL A 103 -1.80 -13.81 -6.85
CA VAL A 103 -1.71 -15.24 -6.48
C VAL A 103 -0.86 -16.02 -7.49
N GLY A 104 -1.05 -15.75 -8.78
CA GLY A 104 -0.25 -16.35 -9.85
C GLY A 104 1.22 -16.01 -9.74
N MET A 105 1.53 -14.73 -9.50
CA MET A 105 2.90 -14.24 -9.32
C MET A 105 3.58 -14.84 -8.08
N VAL A 106 2.91 -14.86 -6.93
CA VAL A 106 3.45 -15.48 -5.71
C VAL A 106 3.75 -16.96 -5.93
N LYS A 107 2.84 -17.71 -6.56
CA LYS A 107 3.08 -19.12 -6.93
C LYS A 107 4.28 -19.28 -7.87
N TYR A 108 4.42 -18.38 -8.82
CA TYR A 108 5.55 -18.40 -9.76
C TYR A 108 6.88 -18.17 -9.03
N PHE A 109 6.96 -17.14 -8.19
CA PHE A 109 8.17 -16.84 -7.42
C PHE A 109 8.51 -17.91 -6.39
N ALA A 110 7.52 -18.50 -5.72
CA ALA A 110 7.74 -19.63 -4.83
C ALA A 110 8.41 -20.83 -5.56
N ARG A 111 7.98 -21.12 -6.80
CA ARG A 111 8.61 -22.14 -7.64
C ARG A 111 10.04 -21.77 -8.08
N ASN A 112 10.37 -20.50 -8.11
CA ASN A 112 11.72 -19.99 -8.39
C ASN A 112 12.58 -19.85 -7.13
N GLY A 113 12.13 -20.41 -5.99
CA GLY A 113 12.89 -20.53 -4.75
C GLY A 113 12.75 -19.35 -3.80
N TYR A 114 11.72 -18.53 -3.94
CA TYR A 114 11.32 -17.52 -2.95
C TYR A 114 10.28 -18.15 -2.01
N THR A 115 10.76 -18.81 -0.95
CA THR A 115 9.91 -19.68 -0.12
C THR A 115 9.80 -19.23 1.34
N LYS A 116 10.56 -18.22 1.73
CA LYS A 116 10.52 -17.68 3.08
C LYS A 116 9.55 -16.51 3.18
N PRO A 117 8.93 -16.26 4.33
CA PRO A 117 8.01 -15.14 4.52
C PRO A 117 8.59 -13.78 4.13
N GLU A 118 9.88 -13.58 4.38
CA GLU A 118 10.60 -12.34 4.06
C GLU A 118 11.00 -12.18 2.59
N ASP A 119 10.84 -13.21 1.77
CA ASP A 119 11.23 -13.17 0.35
C ASP A 119 10.24 -12.36 -0.51
N ILE A 120 8.96 -12.32 -0.14
CA ILE A 120 7.90 -11.71 -0.95
C ILE A 120 7.03 -10.83 -0.05
N ALA A 121 6.91 -9.55 -0.42
CA ALA A 121 5.95 -8.63 0.17
C ALA A 121 4.91 -8.22 -0.87
N VAL A 122 3.63 -8.25 -0.49
CA VAL A 122 2.52 -7.75 -1.31
C VAL A 122 1.95 -6.53 -0.64
N LEU A 123 1.92 -5.41 -1.37
CA LEU A 123 1.42 -4.13 -0.86
C LEU A 123 0.18 -3.71 -1.64
N THR A 124 -0.82 -3.24 -0.95
CA THR A 124 -2.02 -2.62 -1.53
C THR A 124 -2.49 -1.48 -0.63
N PRO A 125 -2.98 -0.35 -1.20
CA PRO A 125 -3.46 0.78 -0.40
C PRO A 125 -4.89 0.60 0.13
N TYR A 126 -5.59 -0.46 -0.28
CA TYR A 126 -7.00 -0.66 0.05
C TYR A 126 -7.20 -1.92 0.89
N LEU A 127 -7.81 -1.77 2.06
CA LEU A 127 -8.03 -2.85 3.03
C LEU A 127 -8.88 -3.98 2.44
N GLY A 128 -9.95 -3.65 1.69
CA GLY A 128 -10.78 -4.66 1.01
C GLY A 128 -9.98 -5.52 0.02
N GLN A 129 -9.06 -4.92 -0.74
CA GLN A 129 -8.17 -5.65 -1.64
C GLN A 129 -7.20 -6.53 -0.86
N MET A 130 -6.63 -6.04 0.24
CA MET A 130 -5.74 -6.79 1.11
C MET A 130 -6.40 -8.05 1.65
N ILE A 131 -7.63 -7.94 2.17
CA ILE A 131 -8.41 -9.08 2.66
C ILE A 131 -8.57 -10.15 1.57
N LYS A 132 -8.97 -9.75 0.35
CA LYS A 132 -9.16 -10.70 -0.76
C LYS A 132 -7.87 -11.38 -1.18
N ILE A 133 -6.76 -10.65 -1.23
CA ILE A 133 -5.43 -11.21 -1.54
C ILE A 133 -5.01 -12.19 -0.45
N ARG A 134 -5.13 -11.80 0.83
CA ARG A 134 -4.82 -12.66 1.98
C ARG A 134 -5.61 -13.97 1.93
N ASP A 135 -6.93 -13.90 1.77
CA ASP A 135 -7.80 -15.07 1.77
C ASP A 135 -7.51 -15.99 0.59
N ALA A 136 -7.13 -15.43 -0.56
CA ALA A 136 -6.75 -16.21 -1.73
C ALA A 136 -5.39 -16.90 -1.55
N LEU A 137 -4.40 -16.20 -0.96
CA LEU A 137 -3.07 -16.73 -0.69
C LEU A 137 -3.06 -17.76 0.43
N SER A 138 -3.85 -17.57 1.49
CA SER A 138 -3.92 -18.46 2.66
C SER A 138 -4.37 -19.89 2.33
N LYS A 139 -4.97 -20.08 1.15
CA LYS A 139 -5.29 -21.43 0.64
C LYS A 139 -4.07 -22.27 0.28
N SER A 140 -2.91 -21.63 0.07
CA SER A 140 -1.69 -22.30 -0.43
C SER A 140 -0.43 -21.90 0.31
N PHE A 141 -0.45 -20.82 1.08
CA PHE A 141 0.71 -20.22 1.74
C PHE A 141 0.39 -19.79 3.16
N VAL A 142 1.45 -19.70 3.99
CA VAL A 142 1.36 -18.98 5.26
C VAL A 142 1.52 -17.50 4.97
N VAL A 143 0.51 -16.71 5.34
CA VAL A 143 0.50 -15.26 5.13
C VAL A 143 0.77 -14.58 6.47
N VAL A 144 1.80 -13.73 6.52
CA VAL A 144 2.11 -12.89 7.69
C VAL A 144 1.61 -11.48 7.39
N ILE A 145 0.82 -10.92 8.30
CA ILE A 145 0.25 -9.57 8.20
C ILE A 145 0.98 -8.69 9.21
N ASP A 146 1.22 -7.43 8.86
CA ASP A 146 1.77 -6.44 9.77
C ASP A 146 0.82 -6.20 10.96
N GLU A 147 1.36 -5.88 12.14
CA GLU A 147 0.56 -5.68 13.35
C GLU A 147 -0.47 -4.55 13.22
N ARG A 148 -0.13 -3.48 12.48
CA ARG A 148 -1.05 -2.36 12.23
C ARG A 148 -2.23 -2.78 11.35
N ASP A 149 -1.93 -3.50 10.26
CA ASP A 149 -2.96 -4.01 9.37
C ASP A 149 -3.86 -5.04 10.07
N SER A 150 -3.33 -5.75 11.07
CA SER A 150 -4.10 -6.69 11.89
C SER A 150 -5.10 -5.97 12.81
N GLN A 151 -4.72 -4.82 13.37
CA GLN A 151 -5.62 -3.98 14.19
C GLN A 151 -6.76 -3.41 13.34
N ASP A 152 -6.45 -2.87 12.16
CA ASP A 152 -7.46 -2.35 11.24
C ASP A 152 -8.48 -3.45 10.82
N LEU A 153 -8.01 -4.70 10.69
CA LEU A 153 -8.87 -5.85 10.38
C LEU A 153 -9.78 -6.25 11.55
N GLU A 154 -9.32 -6.10 12.79
CA GLU A 154 -10.13 -6.38 13.99
C GLU A 154 -11.21 -5.31 14.15
N GLU A 155 -10.87 -4.03 14.01
CA GLU A 155 -11.83 -2.92 14.08
C GLU A 155 -12.97 -3.07 13.05
N MET A 156 -12.66 -3.48 11.81
CA MET A 156 -13.69 -3.72 10.80
C MET A 156 -14.66 -4.86 11.14
N LYS A 157 -14.19 -5.91 11.83
CA LYS A 157 -15.07 -7.01 12.26
C LYS A 157 -16.01 -6.59 13.36
N ASP A 158 -15.51 -5.78 14.29
CA ASP A 158 -16.34 -5.26 15.38
C ASP A 158 -17.44 -4.34 14.86
N ASP A 159 -17.17 -3.52 13.83
CA ASP A 159 -18.17 -2.68 13.15
C ASP A 159 -19.23 -3.53 12.41
N GLU A 160 -18.84 -4.61 11.72
CA GLU A 160 -19.79 -5.52 11.07
C GLU A 160 -20.68 -6.26 12.09
N ASP A 161 -20.12 -6.69 13.21
CA ASP A 161 -20.86 -7.37 14.29
C ASP A 161 -21.82 -6.43 15.05
N GLU A 162 -21.56 -5.10 15.06
CA GLU A 162 -22.49 -4.10 15.63
C GLU A 162 -23.65 -3.78 14.69
N GLU A 163 -23.44 -3.80 13.35
CA GLU A 163 -24.51 -3.57 12.36
C GLU A 163 -25.48 -4.78 12.22
N GLU A 164 -25.05 -6.00 12.55
CA GLU A 164 -25.90 -7.21 12.48
C GLU A 164 -26.77 -7.44 13.73
N LYS A 165 -26.74 -6.60 14.76
CA LYS A 165 -27.65 -6.72 15.89
C LYS A 165 -29.04 -6.21 15.50
N PRO A 166 -30.05 -7.07 15.32
CA PRO A 166 -31.42 -6.59 15.09
C PRO A 166 -31.88 -5.81 16.30
N GLU A 167 -32.42 -4.62 16.09
CA GLU A 167 -33.11 -3.87 17.13
C GLU A 167 -34.18 -4.77 17.76
N SER A 168 -34.00 -5.12 19.01
CA SER A 168 -35.02 -5.84 19.79
C SER A 168 -36.18 -4.88 20.04
N ILE A 169 -37.21 -4.99 19.22
CA ILE A 169 -38.49 -4.30 19.49
C ILE A 169 -39.14 -5.00 20.66
N ASP A 170 -39.09 -4.38 21.81
CA ASP A 170 -39.82 -4.85 23.01
C ASP A 170 -41.29 -4.51 22.83
N VAL A 171 -42.10 -5.51 22.42
CA VAL A 171 -43.55 -5.39 22.28
C VAL A 171 -44.16 -5.81 23.61
N SER A 172 -44.37 -4.88 24.55
CA SER A 172 -45.16 -5.10 25.73
C SER A 172 -46.67 -5.01 25.38
N TRP A 173 -47.37 -6.15 25.43
CA TRP A 173 -48.83 -6.20 25.38
C TRP A 173 -49.39 -6.00 26.80
N THR A 174 -50.12 -4.93 27.03
CA THR A 174 -51.07 -4.76 28.14
C THR A 174 -52.50 -4.94 27.61
#